data_7f94047bd0750727963030c3bd4f8fe0
#
_entry.id   7f94047bd0750727963030c3bd4f8fe0
#
_cell.length_a   1.000
_cell.length_b   1.000
_cell.length_c   1.000
_cell.angle_alpha   90.00
_cell.angle_beta   90.00
_cell.angle_gamma   90.00
#
_symmetry.space_group_name_H-M   'P 1'
#
loop_
_entity.id
_entity.type
_entity.pdbx_description
1 polymer ?
#
loop_
_entity_poly.entity_id
_entity_poly.type
_entity_poly.pdbx_seq_one_letter_code
_entity_poly.pdbx_strand_id
1 'polypeptide(L)'
;MTPTPTLVVIGAGAKAVAVAAKAAVLREMGIAAPHVVAVERTAVAANWQADGGWTDGQHRLGTSPEKDVGFPYRSSLVPRRNAELDERMTRYSWQSYLIGTGQFAEWVDRGRPAPTHKKWSQYLRWVADNIDMNVIFGEVQQISVGSGADGQRWAVHTPEQTVHGDGLMITGPGQPERSVLPGNPRVLSIAEFWHRAAQYELIAAERVAVVGGGETAASMLNELFRHRVSTITVISPQVTLFTRGEGFFENTLFSDPTGWTGLTLDERRDALTRTDRGVFSARVQEALLSDDRIRHLRGRVAHAVARDGRIRLTLSTNQGAECLETVHGFDLVIDGSGADAAWFIPLLGQDALDLLELGLGGPLSCDTLQEAIGHDLAVANVTPKLFLPGLSGLTQGPGFPNLSCLGLLSDRILGADIGAGTEADAAAPAEARR
;
A
#
# COMPACT_ATOMS: atom_id res chain seq x y z
N MET A 1 26.88 25.86 5.05
CA MET A 1 25.56 25.38 4.56
C MET A 1 25.45 23.95 5.00
N THR A 2 24.47 23.63 5.80
CA THR A 2 24.15 22.22 6.15
C THR A 2 23.81 21.47 4.84
N PRO A 3 24.33 20.26 4.64
CA PRO A 3 24.00 19.48 3.44
C PRO A 3 22.49 19.22 3.41
N THR A 4 21.92 19.21 2.20
CA THR A 4 20.51 18.88 2.01
C THR A 4 20.26 17.42 2.44
N PRO A 5 19.31 17.15 3.34
CA PRO A 5 19.09 15.79 3.83
C PRO A 5 18.60 14.86 2.73
N THR A 6 18.86 13.58 2.90
CA THR A 6 18.44 12.51 1.98
C THR A 6 17.35 11.67 2.62
N LEU A 7 16.21 11.54 1.93
CA LEU A 7 15.17 10.58 2.24
C LEU A 7 15.33 9.35 1.35
N VAL A 8 15.72 8.22 1.92
CA VAL A 8 15.72 6.94 1.21
C VAL A 8 14.34 6.34 1.24
N VAL A 9 13.87 5.83 0.11
CA VAL A 9 12.55 5.19 -0.02
C VAL A 9 12.72 3.77 -0.53
N ILE A 10 12.22 2.78 0.17
CA ILE A 10 12.17 1.40 -0.32
C ILE A 10 10.90 1.21 -1.15
N GLY A 11 11.10 0.93 -2.44
CA GLY A 11 10.07 0.81 -3.47
C GLY A 11 9.80 2.13 -4.21
N ALA A 12 9.75 2.07 -5.56
CA ALA A 12 9.46 3.20 -6.44
C ALA A 12 7.98 3.21 -6.91
N GLY A 13 7.05 2.94 -6.01
CA GLY A 13 5.61 2.97 -6.26
C GLY A 13 5.01 4.38 -6.19
N ALA A 14 3.66 4.48 -6.28
CA ALA A 14 2.93 5.74 -6.31
C ALA A 14 3.27 6.69 -5.15
N LYS A 15 3.48 6.18 -3.93
CA LYS A 15 3.85 6.99 -2.76
C LYS A 15 5.23 7.62 -2.92
N ALA A 16 6.21 6.84 -3.37
CA ALA A 16 7.57 7.32 -3.62
C ALA A 16 7.58 8.41 -4.71
N VAL A 17 6.87 8.16 -5.82
CA VAL A 17 6.74 9.12 -6.93
C VAL A 17 6.08 10.42 -6.48
N ALA A 18 5.03 10.34 -5.65
CA ALA A 18 4.34 11.52 -5.13
C ALA A 18 5.23 12.38 -4.21
N VAL A 19 5.96 11.74 -3.28
CA VAL A 19 6.90 12.43 -2.38
C VAL A 19 8.04 13.04 -3.17
N ALA A 20 8.60 12.32 -4.13
CA ALA A 20 9.68 12.82 -4.99
C ALA A 20 9.23 14.01 -5.84
N ALA A 21 8.02 13.94 -6.45
CA ALA A 21 7.46 15.02 -7.26
C ALA A 21 7.25 16.29 -6.42
N LYS A 22 6.65 16.17 -5.24
CA LYS A 22 6.45 17.32 -4.37
C LYS A 22 7.78 17.89 -3.85
N ALA A 23 8.75 17.06 -3.49
CA ALA A 23 10.09 17.51 -3.11
C ALA A 23 10.80 18.27 -4.26
N ALA A 24 10.65 17.80 -5.49
CA ALA A 24 11.18 18.48 -6.68
C ALA A 24 10.53 19.88 -6.86
N VAL A 25 9.20 19.95 -6.77
CA VAL A 25 8.48 21.23 -6.87
C VAL A 25 8.87 22.21 -5.76
N LEU A 26 9.02 21.75 -4.52
CA LEU A 26 9.50 22.60 -3.40
C LEU A 26 10.88 23.17 -3.70
N ARG A 27 11.82 22.36 -4.18
CA ARG A 27 13.16 22.84 -4.57
C ARG A 27 13.10 23.85 -5.72
N GLU A 28 12.26 23.62 -6.75
CA GLU A 28 12.01 24.61 -7.82
C GLU A 28 11.47 25.94 -7.30
N MET A 29 10.71 25.89 -6.20
CA MET A 29 10.21 27.08 -5.52
C MET A 29 11.25 27.76 -4.62
N GLY A 30 12.47 27.21 -4.54
CA GLY A 30 13.53 27.67 -3.63
C GLY A 30 13.28 27.34 -2.16
N ILE A 31 12.44 26.34 -1.90
CA ILE A 31 12.11 25.87 -0.56
C ILE A 31 12.94 24.60 -0.27
N ALA A 32 13.53 24.56 0.93
CA ALA A 32 14.31 23.39 1.35
C ALA A 32 13.42 22.13 1.38
N ALA A 33 13.90 21.09 0.72
CA ALA A 33 13.26 19.78 0.71
C ALA A 33 14.33 18.70 0.50
N PRO A 34 14.18 17.51 1.09
CA PRO A 34 15.18 16.45 1.00
C PRO A 34 15.37 15.96 -0.45
N HIS A 35 16.56 15.42 -0.73
CA HIS A 35 16.77 14.58 -1.89
C HIS A 35 16.10 13.24 -1.66
N VAL A 36 15.18 12.86 -2.56
CA VAL A 36 14.48 11.57 -2.48
C VAL A 36 15.20 10.56 -3.37
N VAL A 37 15.66 9.47 -2.78
CA VAL A 37 16.33 8.37 -3.47
C VAL A 37 15.54 7.10 -3.27
N ALA A 38 14.97 6.53 -4.33
CA ALA A 38 14.24 5.28 -4.24
C ALA A 38 15.17 4.08 -4.50
N VAL A 39 15.04 3.03 -3.69
CA VAL A 39 15.65 1.72 -3.95
C VAL A 39 14.54 0.78 -4.41
N GLU A 40 14.63 0.31 -5.66
CA GLU A 40 13.58 -0.46 -6.31
C GLU A 40 14.15 -1.75 -6.92
N ARG A 41 13.47 -2.86 -6.69
CA ARG A 41 13.92 -4.17 -7.15
C ARG A 41 13.75 -4.38 -8.66
N THR A 42 12.65 -3.91 -9.23
CA THR A 42 12.22 -4.27 -10.59
C THR A 42 12.12 -3.07 -11.52
N ALA A 43 11.18 -2.16 -11.26
CA ALA A 43 10.90 -1.00 -12.09
C ALA A 43 10.04 0.02 -11.35
N VAL A 44 10.10 1.30 -11.76
CA VAL A 44 9.16 2.31 -11.26
C VAL A 44 7.72 1.84 -11.53
N ALA A 45 6.90 1.88 -10.49
CA ALA A 45 5.52 1.43 -10.51
C ALA A 45 5.33 -0.07 -10.89
N ALA A 46 6.28 -0.93 -10.53
CA ALA A 46 6.24 -2.37 -10.81
C ALA A 46 4.98 -3.04 -10.26
N ASN A 47 4.47 -2.60 -9.11
CA ASN A 47 3.25 -3.16 -8.51
C ASN A 47 2.00 -3.07 -9.42
N TRP A 48 2.03 -2.22 -10.46
CA TRP A 48 0.96 -2.02 -11.43
C TRP A 48 1.25 -2.66 -12.79
N GLN A 49 2.30 -3.48 -12.86
CA GLN A 49 2.74 -4.20 -14.05
C GLN A 49 2.65 -5.70 -13.82
N ALA A 50 2.57 -6.45 -14.92
CA ALA A 50 2.58 -7.91 -14.86
C ALA A 50 3.89 -8.46 -14.27
N ASP A 51 5.01 -7.84 -14.63
CA ASP A 51 6.30 -8.16 -14.06
C ASP A 51 6.53 -7.38 -12.75
N GLY A 52 6.65 -8.10 -11.66
CA GLY A 52 6.91 -7.55 -10.33
C GLY A 52 5.66 -7.06 -9.58
N GLY A 53 4.47 -7.14 -10.18
CA GLY A 53 3.20 -6.74 -9.56
C GLY A 53 2.25 -7.89 -9.27
N TRP A 54 1.10 -7.55 -8.71
CA TRP A 54 -0.02 -8.46 -8.44
C TRP A 54 -1.18 -8.14 -9.38
N THR A 55 -0.94 -8.26 -10.65
CA THR A 55 -1.88 -7.92 -11.72
C THR A 55 -1.39 -8.49 -13.05
N ASP A 56 -2.31 -8.71 -13.98
CA ASP A 56 -2.00 -8.94 -15.40
C ASP A 56 -1.76 -7.63 -16.17
N GLY A 57 -1.86 -6.48 -15.49
CA GLY A 57 -1.77 -5.15 -16.08
C GLY A 57 -3.07 -4.67 -16.76
N GLN A 58 -4.05 -5.54 -17.00
CA GLN A 58 -5.30 -5.21 -17.68
C GLN A 58 -6.43 -4.84 -16.70
N HIS A 59 -6.31 -5.20 -15.44
CA HIS A 59 -7.26 -4.79 -14.41
C HIS A 59 -7.37 -3.28 -14.34
N ARG A 60 -8.58 -2.78 -14.07
CA ARG A 60 -8.81 -1.35 -13.90
C ARG A 60 -8.47 -0.91 -12.49
N LEU A 61 -7.92 0.29 -12.39
CA LEU A 61 -7.66 0.95 -11.12
C LEU A 61 -8.94 1.00 -10.26
N GLY A 62 -8.84 0.63 -9.00
CA GLY A 62 -9.96 0.57 -8.05
C GLY A 62 -10.44 1.93 -7.54
N THR A 63 -9.78 3.03 -7.92
CA THR A 63 -10.14 4.41 -7.55
C THR A 63 -10.11 5.32 -8.77
N SER A 64 -10.63 6.56 -8.64
CA SER A 64 -10.50 7.56 -9.69
C SER A 64 -9.04 7.90 -9.97
N PRO A 65 -8.59 7.98 -11.24
CA PRO A 65 -7.22 8.37 -11.57
C PRO A 65 -6.92 9.84 -11.25
N GLU A 66 -7.94 10.65 -11.00
CA GLU A 66 -7.80 12.03 -10.51
C GLU A 66 -7.30 12.08 -9.06
N LYS A 67 -7.33 10.94 -8.34
CA LYS A 67 -6.60 10.77 -7.08
C LYS A 67 -5.13 10.44 -7.38
N ASP A 68 -4.49 11.35 -8.07
CA ASP A 68 -3.13 11.28 -8.58
C ASP A 68 -2.06 11.73 -7.55
N VAL A 69 -0.82 11.94 -7.99
CA VAL A 69 0.31 12.23 -7.10
C VAL A 69 0.17 13.54 -6.30
N GLY A 70 -0.68 14.48 -6.75
CA GLY A 70 -0.92 15.76 -6.08
C GLY A 70 -2.22 15.81 -5.28
N PHE A 71 -3.11 14.83 -5.49
CA PHE A 71 -4.45 14.85 -4.87
C PHE A 71 -4.36 14.80 -3.32
N PRO A 72 -5.18 15.58 -2.59
CA PRO A 72 -6.32 16.39 -3.03
C PRO A 72 -6.01 17.87 -3.38
N TYR A 73 -4.74 18.24 -3.60
CA TYR A 73 -4.32 19.61 -3.90
C TYR A 73 -4.74 20.60 -2.79
N ARG A 74 -4.43 20.24 -1.56
CA ARG A 74 -4.67 21.00 -0.33
C ARG A 74 -3.39 21.04 0.50
N SER A 75 -2.29 21.46 -0.11
CA SER A 75 -1.01 21.51 0.56
C SER A 75 -1.02 22.45 1.77
N SER A 76 -0.30 22.07 2.82
CA SER A 76 -0.19 22.84 4.07
C SER A 76 1.26 23.11 4.50
N LEU A 77 2.25 22.75 3.67
CA LEU A 77 3.68 22.83 3.97
C LEU A 77 4.22 24.25 4.02
N VAL A 78 3.72 25.13 3.14
CA VAL A 78 4.33 26.44 2.88
C VAL A 78 3.31 27.54 3.12
N PRO A 79 3.20 28.08 4.33
CA PRO A 79 2.29 29.16 4.62
C PRO A 79 2.40 30.30 3.58
N ARG A 80 1.26 30.77 3.07
CA ARG A 80 1.12 31.81 2.01
C ARG A 80 1.51 31.38 0.59
N ARG A 81 2.11 30.19 0.38
CA ARG A 81 2.49 29.69 -0.95
C ARG A 81 1.91 28.31 -1.26
N ASN A 82 1.00 27.82 -0.44
CA ASN A 82 0.38 26.50 -0.66
C ASN A 82 -0.39 26.44 -1.98
N ALA A 83 -1.10 27.50 -2.36
CA ALA A 83 -1.80 27.57 -3.65
C ALA A 83 -0.82 27.49 -4.85
N GLU A 84 0.34 28.13 -4.76
CA GLU A 84 1.39 28.04 -5.77
C GLU A 84 1.97 26.62 -5.84
N LEU A 85 2.18 25.98 -4.68
CA LEU A 85 2.64 24.60 -4.61
C LEU A 85 1.65 23.65 -5.30
N ASP A 86 0.35 23.78 -4.98
CA ASP A 86 -0.70 22.96 -5.58
C ASP A 86 -0.81 23.20 -7.09
N GLU A 87 -0.76 24.45 -7.53
CA GLU A 87 -0.76 24.83 -8.95
C GLU A 87 0.41 24.16 -9.69
N ARG A 88 1.63 24.23 -9.13
CA ARG A 88 2.81 23.61 -9.75
C ARG A 88 2.70 22.09 -9.75
N MET A 89 2.09 21.48 -8.73
CA MET A 89 1.84 20.02 -8.69
C MET A 89 0.85 19.57 -9.78
N THR A 90 -0.06 20.41 -10.27
CA THR A 90 -0.98 20.04 -11.36
C THR A 90 -0.26 19.66 -12.65
N ARG A 91 0.99 20.09 -12.86
CA ARG A 91 1.83 19.70 -14.00
C ARG A 91 2.07 18.19 -14.05
N TYR A 92 1.99 17.51 -12.91
CA TYR A 92 2.18 16.08 -12.75
C TYR A 92 0.86 15.32 -12.53
N SER A 93 -0.29 15.99 -12.76
CA SER A 93 -1.61 15.39 -12.62
C SER A 93 -1.88 14.34 -13.70
N TRP A 94 -2.83 13.45 -13.43
CA TRP A 94 -3.36 12.53 -14.42
C TRP A 94 -3.86 13.25 -15.67
N GLN A 95 -4.55 14.38 -15.49
CA GLN A 95 -5.05 15.19 -16.59
C GLN A 95 -3.90 15.74 -17.45
N SER A 96 -2.85 16.27 -16.84
CA SER A 96 -1.68 16.78 -17.56
C SER A 96 -0.95 15.70 -18.35
N TYR A 97 -0.84 14.49 -17.79
CA TYR A 97 -0.35 13.32 -18.49
C TYR A 97 -1.16 12.99 -19.75
N LEU A 98 -2.50 12.97 -19.64
CA LEU A 98 -3.37 12.69 -20.79
C LEU A 98 -3.31 13.79 -21.86
N ILE A 99 -3.21 15.05 -21.46
CA ILE A 99 -3.02 16.18 -22.39
C ILE A 99 -1.68 16.03 -23.11
N GLY A 100 -0.59 15.83 -22.37
CA GLY A 100 0.76 15.69 -22.93
C GLY A 100 0.92 14.49 -23.87
N THR A 101 0.12 13.45 -23.69
CA THR A 101 0.09 12.24 -24.55
C THR A 101 -1.00 12.25 -25.61
N GLY A 102 -1.77 13.34 -25.74
CA GLY A 102 -2.83 13.50 -26.74
C GLY A 102 -4.08 12.62 -26.53
N GLN A 103 -4.29 12.11 -25.31
CA GLN A 103 -5.34 11.15 -25.00
C GLN A 103 -6.50 11.73 -24.17
N PHE A 104 -6.43 13.02 -23.84
CA PHE A 104 -7.40 13.65 -22.94
C PHE A 104 -8.82 13.69 -23.50
N ALA A 105 -8.99 14.12 -24.76
CA ALA A 105 -10.30 14.21 -25.40
C ALA A 105 -10.99 12.85 -25.45
N GLU A 106 -10.29 11.82 -25.94
CA GLU A 106 -10.82 10.46 -26.00
C GLU A 106 -11.24 9.92 -24.61
N TRP A 107 -10.44 10.22 -23.58
CA TRP A 107 -10.76 9.79 -22.21
C TRP A 107 -12.03 10.45 -21.68
N VAL A 108 -12.24 11.73 -22.00
CA VAL A 108 -13.47 12.47 -21.65
C VAL A 108 -14.67 11.90 -22.39
N ASP A 109 -14.55 11.70 -23.70
CA ASP A 109 -15.62 11.18 -24.56
C ASP A 109 -16.07 9.76 -24.19
N ARG A 110 -15.14 8.95 -23.65
CA ARG A 110 -15.43 7.63 -23.07
C ARG A 110 -16.08 7.66 -21.69
N GLY A 111 -16.39 8.82 -21.12
CA GLY A 111 -16.99 8.98 -19.79
C GLY A 111 -15.98 8.86 -18.64
N ARG A 112 -14.72 9.23 -18.88
CA ARG A 112 -13.63 9.25 -17.86
C ARG A 112 -13.42 7.91 -17.14
N PRO A 113 -13.25 6.80 -17.85
CA PRO A 113 -13.10 5.49 -17.23
C PRO A 113 -11.81 5.41 -16.40
N ALA A 114 -11.86 4.62 -15.33
CA ALA A 114 -10.65 4.24 -14.61
C ALA A 114 -9.66 3.54 -15.56
N PRO A 115 -8.38 3.91 -15.57
CA PRO A 115 -7.38 3.31 -16.44
C PRO A 115 -7.09 1.86 -16.05
N THR A 116 -6.49 1.10 -16.96
CA THR A 116 -5.87 -0.18 -16.61
C THR A 116 -4.65 0.06 -15.71
N HIS A 117 -4.25 -0.95 -14.94
CA HIS A 117 -3.04 -0.91 -14.13
C HIS A 117 -1.81 -0.57 -14.98
N LYS A 118 -1.68 -1.18 -16.16
CA LYS A 118 -0.62 -0.85 -17.13
C LYS A 118 -0.59 0.65 -17.48
N LYS A 119 -1.77 1.24 -17.73
CA LYS A 119 -1.88 2.67 -18.05
C LYS A 119 -1.52 3.56 -16.86
N TRP A 120 -1.95 3.14 -15.66
CA TRP A 120 -1.59 3.82 -14.42
C TRP A 120 -0.08 3.76 -14.15
N SER A 121 0.57 2.62 -14.38
CA SER A 121 2.03 2.52 -14.27
C SER A 121 2.77 3.41 -15.26
N GLN A 122 2.23 3.57 -16.48
CA GLN A 122 2.79 4.50 -17.49
C GLN A 122 2.71 5.94 -17.02
N TYR A 123 1.60 6.34 -16.39
CA TYR A 123 1.47 7.66 -15.79
C TYR A 123 2.50 7.88 -14.68
N LEU A 124 2.65 6.95 -13.74
CA LEU A 124 3.63 7.09 -12.64
C LEU A 124 5.07 7.17 -13.16
N ARG A 125 5.41 6.37 -14.18
CA ARG A 125 6.71 6.47 -14.85
C ARG A 125 6.91 7.81 -15.54
N TRP A 126 5.87 8.29 -16.22
CA TRP A 126 5.91 9.63 -16.84
C TRP A 126 6.17 10.72 -15.80
N VAL A 127 5.57 10.65 -14.62
CA VAL A 127 5.88 11.59 -13.53
C VAL A 127 7.34 11.44 -13.10
N ALA A 128 7.79 10.22 -12.83
CA ALA A 128 9.17 9.95 -12.39
C ALA A 128 10.20 10.48 -13.39
N ASP A 129 9.98 10.27 -14.69
CA ASP A 129 10.85 10.75 -15.78
C ASP A 129 10.88 12.29 -15.84
N ASN A 130 9.72 12.96 -15.66
CA ASN A 130 9.64 14.42 -15.73
C ASN A 130 10.26 15.14 -14.52
N ILE A 131 10.47 14.47 -13.41
CA ILE A 131 11.14 15.02 -12.23
C ILE A 131 12.60 14.53 -12.10
N ASP A 132 13.10 13.76 -13.07
CA ASP A 132 14.40 13.10 -13.01
C ASP A 132 14.60 12.34 -11.67
N MET A 133 13.63 11.48 -11.34
CA MET A 133 13.59 10.77 -10.05
C MET A 133 14.82 9.87 -9.90
N ASN A 134 15.56 10.06 -8.80
CA ASN A 134 16.71 9.21 -8.50
C ASN A 134 16.24 7.82 -8.05
N VAL A 135 16.47 6.80 -8.87
CA VAL A 135 16.12 5.41 -8.59
C VAL A 135 17.35 4.54 -8.68
N ILE A 136 17.67 3.86 -7.60
CA ILE A 136 18.71 2.85 -7.51
C ILE A 136 18.04 1.48 -7.66
N PHE A 137 18.40 0.75 -8.70
CA PHE A 137 17.87 -0.60 -8.90
C PHE A 137 18.67 -1.61 -8.09
N GLY A 138 17.97 -2.40 -7.29
CA GLY A 138 18.54 -3.44 -6.44
C GLY A 138 17.53 -3.97 -5.43
N GLU A 139 17.67 -5.22 -5.03
CA GLU A 139 16.87 -5.84 -3.99
C GLU A 139 17.47 -5.54 -2.63
N VAL A 140 16.67 -4.96 -1.73
CA VAL A 140 17.10 -4.67 -0.35
C VAL A 140 17.28 -5.98 0.40
N GLN A 141 18.49 -6.21 0.92
CA GLN A 141 18.86 -7.40 1.70
C GLN A 141 18.87 -7.11 3.20
N GLN A 142 19.25 -5.91 3.60
CA GLN A 142 19.32 -5.50 5.01
C GLN A 142 19.10 -3.99 5.15
N ILE A 143 18.54 -3.61 6.29
CA ILE A 143 18.36 -2.23 6.73
C ILE A 143 19.05 -2.10 8.08
N SER A 144 20.00 -1.19 8.21
CA SER A 144 20.76 -0.95 9.44
C SER A 144 20.79 0.54 9.78
N VAL A 145 21.27 0.85 10.98
CA VAL A 145 21.49 2.23 11.45
C VAL A 145 22.96 2.39 11.78
N GLY A 146 23.65 3.24 11.03
CA GLY A 146 25.06 3.52 11.23
C GLY A 146 25.30 4.90 11.84
N SER A 147 26.42 5.04 12.57
CA SER A 147 26.91 6.35 13.02
C SER A 147 27.65 7.03 11.88
N GLY A 148 27.14 8.20 11.43
CA GLY A 148 27.84 9.09 10.50
C GLY A 148 28.52 10.24 11.22
N ALA A 149 29.22 11.10 10.48
CA ALA A 149 29.88 12.29 11.03
C ALA A 149 28.87 13.27 11.66
N ASP A 150 27.63 13.30 11.16
CA ASP A 150 26.57 14.22 11.57
C ASP A 150 25.44 13.52 12.37
N GLY A 151 25.68 12.33 12.94
CA GLY A 151 24.70 11.59 13.71
C GLY A 151 24.37 10.21 13.14
N GLN A 152 23.29 9.59 13.65
CA GLN A 152 22.81 8.30 13.15
C GLN A 152 22.11 8.48 11.81
N ARG A 153 22.35 7.54 10.87
CA ARG A 153 21.73 7.51 9.54
C ARG A 153 21.27 6.09 9.21
N TRP A 154 20.18 6.00 8.46
CA TRP A 154 19.77 4.74 7.86
C TRP A 154 20.76 4.29 6.79
N ALA A 155 21.02 2.99 6.71
CA ALA A 155 21.79 2.34 5.68
C ALA A 155 20.97 1.21 5.07
N VAL A 156 20.65 1.33 3.79
CA VAL A 156 19.88 0.33 3.02
C VAL A 156 20.86 -0.42 2.11
N HIS A 157 21.02 -1.70 2.38
CA HIS A 157 22.01 -2.56 1.71
C HIS A 157 21.35 -3.32 0.57
N THR A 158 21.94 -3.21 -0.63
CA THR A 158 21.67 -4.05 -1.78
C THR A 158 22.91 -4.87 -2.11
N PRO A 159 22.85 -5.87 -3.01
CA PRO A 159 24.05 -6.63 -3.43
C PRO A 159 25.16 -5.75 -4.00
N GLU A 160 24.79 -4.63 -4.65
CA GLU A 160 25.72 -3.78 -5.39
C GLU A 160 26.27 -2.61 -4.56
N GLN A 161 25.45 -2.08 -3.65
CA GLN A 161 25.81 -0.89 -2.89
C GLN A 161 24.98 -0.68 -1.62
N THR A 162 25.46 0.23 -0.78
CA THR A 162 24.73 0.72 0.39
C THR A 162 24.27 2.17 0.15
N VAL A 163 22.99 2.44 0.39
CA VAL A 163 22.39 3.77 0.25
C VAL A 163 22.12 4.34 1.64
N HIS A 164 22.68 5.52 1.93
CA HIS A 164 22.52 6.18 3.22
C HIS A 164 21.47 7.28 3.18
N GLY A 165 20.65 7.38 4.23
CA GLY A 165 19.61 8.41 4.36
C GLY A 165 19.46 8.97 5.75
N ASP A 166 19.10 10.25 5.84
CA ASP A 166 18.78 10.95 7.07
C ASP A 166 17.36 10.62 7.54
N GLY A 167 16.54 10.08 6.63
CA GLY A 167 15.25 9.46 6.89
C GLY A 167 15.05 8.25 5.97
N LEU A 168 14.19 7.32 6.40
CA LEU A 168 13.81 6.13 5.65
C LEU A 168 12.30 6.05 5.52
N MET A 169 11.79 5.85 4.31
CA MET A 169 10.38 5.55 4.05
C MET A 169 10.25 4.14 3.47
N ILE A 170 9.41 3.31 4.07
CA ILE A 170 9.12 1.97 3.55
C ILE A 170 7.74 1.98 2.89
N THR A 171 7.69 1.57 1.62
CA THR A 171 6.46 1.50 0.83
C THR A 171 6.19 0.08 0.37
N GLY A 172 5.02 -0.09 -0.23
CA GLY A 172 4.66 -1.34 -0.88
C GLY A 172 4.17 -2.41 0.07
N PRO A 173 3.65 -3.48 -0.51
CA PRO A 173 3.19 -4.65 0.24
C PRO A 173 4.27 -5.73 0.39
N GLY A 174 5.49 -5.52 -0.09
CA GLY A 174 6.51 -6.57 -0.11
C GLY A 174 6.13 -7.78 -0.97
N GLN A 175 6.79 -8.90 -0.75
CA GLN A 175 6.35 -10.20 -1.28
C GLN A 175 5.37 -10.84 -0.29
N PRO A 176 4.29 -11.49 -0.78
CA PRO A 176 3.44 -12.29 0.09
C PRO A 176 4.19 -13.59 0.43
N GLU A 177 4.70 -13.70 1.63
CA GLU A 177 5.32 -14.92 2.12
C GLU A 177 4.29 -15.92 2.68
N ARG A 178 3.05 -15.47 2.87
CA ARG A 178 1.98 -16.29 3.43
C ARG A 178 1.40 -17.21 2.37
N SER A 179 1.42 -18.52 2.65
CA SER A 179 0.69 -19.53 1.90
C SER A 179 0.08 -20.50 2.88
N VAL A 180 -1.17 -20.87 2.65
CA VAL A 180 -1.87 -21.86 3.48
C VAL A 180 -1.23 -23.25 3.41
N LEU A 181 -0.47 -23.52 2.35
CA LEU A 181 0.34 -24.75 2.20
C LEU A 181 1.53 -24.48 1.27
N PRO A 182 2.67 -23.98 1.82
CA PRO A 182 3.83 -23.59 1.02
C PRO A 182 4.40 -24.76 0.20
N GLY A 183 4.87 -24.47 -1.01
CA GLY A 183 5.55 -25.42 -1.90
C GLY A 183 4.61 -26.43 -2.57
N ASN A 184 3.31 -26.36 -2.38
CA ASN A 184 2.38 -27.23 -3.08
C ASN A 184 1.88 -26.60 -4.39
N PRO A 185 2.03 -27.24 -5.56
CA PRO A 185 1.69 -26.66 -6.86
C PRO A 185 0.18 -26.42 -7.07
N ARG A 186 -0.66 -26.93 -6.17
CA ARG A 186 -2.12 -26.70 -6.15
C ARG A 186 -2.54 -25.61 -5.18
N VAL A 187 -1.58 -24.91 -4.57
CA VAL A 187 -1.82 -23.73 -3.73
C VAL A 187 -1.01 -22.58 -4.31
N LEU A 188 -1.69 -21.64 -4.91
CA LEU A 188 -1.06 -20.48 -5.53
C LEU A 188 -1.03 -19.32 -4.55
N SER A 189 0.13 -18.71 -4.40
CA SER A 189 0.27 -17.39 -3.80
C SER A 189 -0.31 -16.31 -4.72
N ILE A 190 -0.42 -15.08 -4.20
CA ILE A 190 -0.84 -13.90 -5.00
C ILE A 190 0.06 -13.76 -6.23
N ALA A 191 1.38 -13.81 -6.03
CA ALA A 191 2.35 -13.63 -7.10
C ALA A 191 2.26 -14.73 -8.17
N GLU A 192 2.17 -16.01 -7.75
CA GLU A 192 2.04 -17.14 -8.68
C GLU A 192 0.75 -17.10 -9.48
N PHE A 193 -0.37 -16.73 -8.85
CA PHE A 193 -1.64 -16.56 -9.55
C PHE A 193 -1.54 -15.49 -10.65
N TRP A 194 -1.04 -14.30 -10.31
CA TRP A 194 -0.91 -13.22 -11.26
C TRP A 194 0.15 -13.46 -12.33
N HIS A 195 1.23 -14.17 -11.99
CA HIS A 195 2.20 -14.62 -12.98
C HIS A 195 1.56 -15.51 -14.04
N ARG A 196 0.75 -16.51 -13.65
CA ARG A 196 0.01 -17.35 -14.58
C ARG A 196 -1.01 -16.57 -15.40
N ALA A 197 -1.75 -15.67 -14.78
CA ALA A 197 -2.71 -14.81 -15.49
C ALA A 197 -2.01 -13.92 -16.54
N ALA A 198 -0.83 -13.37 -16.23
CA ALA A 198 -0.03 -12.58 -17.17
C ALA A 198 0.50 -13.39 -18.35
N GLN A 199 0.74 -14.69 -18.18
CA GLN A 199 1.11 -15.62 -19.25
C GLN A 199 -0.11 -16.17 -20.03
N TYR A 200 -1.33 -15.68 -19.72
CA TYR A 200 -2.57 -16.18 -20.31
C TYR A 200 -2.80 -17.68 -20.06
N GLU A 201 -2.24 -18.24 -19.00
CA GLU A 201 -2.47 -19.63 -18.63
C GLU A 201 -3.91 -19.83 -18.15
N LEU A 202 -4.66 -20.71 -18.82
CA LEU A 202 -6.01 -21.03 -18.41
C LEU A 202 -6.02 -22.02 -17.24
N ILE A 203 -6.63 -21.60 -16.15
CA ILE A 203 -6.94 -22.48 -15.03
C ILE A 203 -8.16 -23.32 -15.41
N ALA A 204 -7.99 -24.64 -15.37
CA ALA A 204 -9.06 -25.61 -15.56
C ALA A 204 -9.16 -26.48 -14.31
N ALA A 205 -10.24 -26.33 -13.55
CA ALA A 205 -10.47 -27.07 -12.31
C ALA A 205 -11.97 -27.16 -12.01
N GLU A 206 -12.38 -28.22 -11.33
CA GLU A 206 -13.78 -28.36 -10.91
C GLU A 206 -14.08 -27.43 -9.72
N ARG A 207 -13.21 -27.44 -8.71
CA ARG A 207 -13.42 -26.72 -7.44
C ARG A 207 -12.20 -25.88 -7.10
N VAL A 208 -12.33 -24.57 -7.16
CA VAL A 208 -11.29 -23.59 -6.77
C VAL A 208 -11.70 -22.89 -5.46
N ALA A 209 -10.79 -22.79 -4.51
CA ALA A 209 -10.96 -21.92 -3.35
C ALA A 209 -10.13 -20.63 -3.52
N VAL A 210 -10.71 -19.49 -3.16
CA VAL A 210 -10.02 -18.21 -2.98
C VAL A 210 -10.09 -17.85 -1.50
N VAL A 211 -8.94 -17.84 -0.82
CA VAL A 211 -8.85 -17.50 0.60
C VAL A 211 -8.66 -15.99 0.72
N GLY A 212 -9.57 -15.32 1.42
CA GLY A 212 -9.55 -13.87 1.61
C GLY A 212 -10.91 -13.22 1.33
N GLY A 213 -11.17 -12.09 1.98
CA GLY A 213 -12.43 -11.33 1.83
C GLY A 213 -12.22 -9.86 1.47
N GLY A 214 -11.01 -9.48 1.05
CA GLY A 214 -10.64 -8.11 0.68
C GLY A 214 -10.44 -7.93 -0.83
N GLU A 215 -10.01 -6.75 -1.23
CA GLU A 215 -9.85 -6.35 -2.64
C GLU A 215 -8.85 -7.24 -3.41
N THR A 216 -7.85 -7.82 -2.74
CA THR A 216 -6.94 -8.80 -3.35
C THR A 216 -7.70 -10.04 -3.82
N ALA A 217 -8.53 -10.62 -2.96
CA ALA A 217 -9.38 -11.75 -3.34
C ALA A 217 -10.41 -11.36 -4.40
N ALA A 218 -10.98 -10.17 -4.29
CA ALA A 218 -11.93 -9.63 -5.25
C ALA A 218 -11.34 -9.53 -6.68
N SER A 219 -10.13 -9.04 -6.82
CA SER A 219 -9.45 -8.95 -8.12
C SER A 219 -9.14 -10.34 -8.71
N MET A 220 -8.77 -11.31 -7.87
CA MET A 220 -8.57 -12.70 -8.32
C MET A 220 -9.87 -13.36 -8.78
N LEU A 221 -10.98 -13.11 -8.09
CA LEU A 221 -12.30 -13.58 -8.53
C LEU A 221 -12.66 -13.01 -9.90
N ASN A 222 -12.45 -11.71 -10.10
CA ASN A 222 -12.70 -11.07 -11.37
C ASN A 222 -11.86 -11.66 -12.52
N GLU A 223 -10.64 -12.10 -12.24
CA GLU A 223 -9.82 -12.82 -13.21
C GLU A 223 -10.36 -14.24 -13.45
N LEU A 224 -10.74 -14.96 -12.40
CA LEU A 224 -11.26 -16.33 -12.49
C LEU A 224 -12.53 -16.46 -13.35
N PHE A 225 -13.26 -15.38 -13.61
CA PHE A 225 -14.40 -15.40 -14.56
C PHE A 225 -14.00 -15.79 -15.97
N ARG A 226 -12.76 -15.57 -16.37
CA ARG A 226 -12.19 -15.93 -17.67
C ARG A 226 -11.72 -17.37 -17.74
N HIS A 227 -11.69 -18.09 -16.60
CA HIS A 227 -11.14 -19.44 -16.51
C HIS A 227 -12.21 -20.54 -16.51
N ARG A 228 -11.79 -21.76 -16.82
CA ARG A 228 -12.67 -22.95 -16.89
C ARG A 228 -12.79 -23.60 -15.51
N VAL A 229 -13.50 -22.93 -14.62
CA VAL A 229 -13.73 -23.38 -13.24
C VAL A 229 -15.22 -23.65 -13.06
N SER A 230 -15.60 -24.80 -12.50
CA SER A 230 -17.01 -25.15 -12.28
C SER A 230 -17.59 -24.53 -11.02
N THR A 231 -16.78 -24.41 -9.95
CA THR A 231 -17.20 -23.78 -8.70
C THR A 231 -16.05 -23.00 -8.10
N ILE A 232 -16.31 -21.75 -7.74
CA ILE A 232 -15.36 -20.86 -7.07
C ILE A 232 -15.88 -20.59 -5.64
N THR A 233 -15.10 -20.97 -4.63
CA THR A 233 -15.48 -20.79 -3.23
C THR A 233 -14.60 -19.74 -2.59
N VAL A 234 -15.20 -18.63 -2.18
CA VAL A 234 -14.53 -17.60 -1.38
C VAL A 234 -14.56 -18.01 0.09
N ILE A 235 -13.41 -18.02 0.73
CA ILE A 235 -13.27 -18.37 2.14
C ILE A 235 -12.87 -17.13 2.93
N SER A 236 -13.72 -16.66 3.83
CA SER A 236 -13.42 -15.50 4.69
C SER A 236 -14.05 -15.66 6.08
N PRO A 237 -13.51 -15.00 7.11
CA PRO A 237 -14.07 -15.09 8.46
C PRO A 237 -15.38 -14.34 8.64
N GLN A 238 -15.75 -13.49 7.70
CA GLN A 238 -16.96 -12.68 7.74
C GLN A 238 -18.23 -13.51 7.50
N VAL A 239 -19.37 -13.02 7.96
CA VAL A 239 -20.66 -13.70 7.80
C VAL A 239 -21.14 -13.73 6.35
N THR A 240 -20.69 -12.79 5.54
CA THR A 240 -20.95 -12.68 4.09
C THR A 240 -19.84 -11.88 3.41
N LEU A 241 -19.91 -11.77 2.09
CA LEU A 241 -19.04 -10.89 1.29
C LEU A 241 -19.65 -9.49 1.29
N PHE A 242 -19.06 -8.56 2.04
CA PHE A 242 -19.54 -7.20 2.12
C PHE A 242 -19.05 -6.35 0.96
N THR A 243 -19.91 -5.45 0.50
CA THR A 243 -19.52 -4.39 -0.44
C THR A 243 -18.86 -3.25 0.33
N ARG A 244 -17.78 -2.71 -0.21
CA ARG A 244 -17.12 -1.53 0.33
C ARG A 244 -18.04 -0.32 0.26
N GLY A 245 -18.10 0.46 1.34
CA GLY A 245 -18.72 1.79 1.31
C GLY A 245 -17.91 2.71 0.39
N GLU A 246 -18.49 3.10 -0.73
CA GLU A 246 -17.87 3.95 -1.76
C GLU A 246 -18.72 5.20 -2.07
N GLY A 247 -19.65 5.54 -1.18
CA GLY A 247 -20.44 6.77 -1.29
C GLY A 247 -19.61 8.02 -1.02
N PHE A 248 -20.22 9.19 -1.21
CA PHE A 248 -19.54 10.47 -1.00
C PHE A 248 -18.93 10.60 0.39
N PHE A 249 -19.70 10.26 1.42
CA PHE A 249 -19.24 10.40 2.81
C PHE A 249 -18.13 9.40 3.17
N GLU A 250 -18.20 8.17 2.70
CA GLU A 250 -17.14 7.19 2.90
C GLU A 250 -15.86 7.61 2.16
N ASN A 251 -15.99 8.12 0.95
CA ASN A 251 -14.84 8.60 0.17
C ASN A 251 -14.14 9.80 0.82
N THR A 252 -14.85 10.66 1.57
CA THR A 252 -14.23 11.79 2.28
C THR A 252 -13.28 11.34 3.37
N LEU A 253 -13.52 10.19 4.02
CA LEU A 253 -12.60 9.61 5.02
C LEU A 253 -11.21 9.34 4.44
N PHE A 254 -11.13 9.06 3.14
CA PHE A 254 -9.88 8.76 2.45
C PHE A 254 -9.16 10.00 1.92
N SER A 255 -9.87 11.07 1.62
CA SER A 255 -9.32 12.29 1.03
C SER A 255 -9.16 13.43 2.03
N ASP A 256 -9.81 13.35 3.19
CA ASP A 256 -9.73 14.34 4.26
C ASP A 256 -9.61 13.65 5.62
N PRO A 257 -8.37 13.43 6.12
CA PRO A 257 -8.14 12.79 7.40
C PRO A 257 -8.31 13.72 8.62
N THR A 258 -8.75 14.97 8.45
CA THR A 258 -8.76 16.00 9.51
C THR A 258 -9.56 15.54 10.74
N GLY A 259 -10.70 14.88 10.56
CA GLY A 259 -11.52 14.38 11.66
C GLY A 259 -11.08 13.05 12.26
N TRP A 260 -10.11 12.35 11.63
CA TRP A 260 -9.78 10.96 11.98
C TRP A 260 -9.21 10.81 13.39
N THR A 261 -8.32 11.70 13.79
CA THR A 261 -7.65 11.64 15.10
C THR A 261 -8.60 11.92 16.27
N GLY A 262 -9.75 12.56 16.02
CA GLY A 262 -10.81 12.77 17.02
C GLY A 262 -11.68 11.54 17.29
N LEU A 263 -11.60 10.49 16.46
CA LEU A 263 -12.33 9.25 16.64
C LEU A 263 -11.65 8.35 17.68
N THR A 264 -12.44 7.57 18.41
CA THR A 264 -11.95 6.47 19.24
C THR A 264 -11.35 5.35 18.38
N LEU A 265 -10.51 4.49 18.96
CA LEU A 265 -9.94 3.35 18.24
C LEU A 265 -11.01 2.41 17.69
N ASP A 266 -12.11 2.21 18.39
CA ASP A 266 -13.18 1.33 17.96
C ASP A 266 -13.95 1.94 16.78
N GLU A 267 -14.23 3.25 16.80
CA GLU A 267 -14.84 3.95 15.64
C GLU A 267 -13.93 3.88 14.40
N ARG A 268 -12.61 4.02 14.58
CA ARG A 268 -11.64 3.87 13.47
C ARG A 268 -11.64 2.44 12.92
N ARG A 269 -11.65 1.43 13.78
CA ARG A 269 -11.72 0.02 13.36
C ARG A 269 -13.03 -0.28 12.64
N ASP A 270 -14.15 0.22 13.13
CA ASP A 270 -15.45 0.07 12.48
C ASP A 270 -15.47 0.72 11.10
N ALA A 271 -14.93 1.93 10.95
CA ALA A 271 -14.84 2.60 9.67
C ALA A 271 -13.97 1.80 8.69
N LEU A 272 -12.80 1.30 9.12
CA LEU A 272 -11.90 0.49 8.29
C LEU A 272 -12.52 -0.83 7.84
N THR A 273 -13.30 -1.49 8.69
CA THR A 273 -13.99 -2.74 8.33
C THR A 273 -15.10 -2.55 7.30
N ARG A 274 -15.65 -1.36 7.17
CA ARG A 274 -16.70 -1.02 6.20
C ARG A 274 -16.17 -0.49 4.88
N THR A 275 -14.97 0.10 4.89
CA THR A 275 -14.49 0.90 3.76
C THR A 275 -13.17 0.43 3.17
N ASP A 276 -12.40 -0.42 3.89
CA ASP A 276 -11.04 -0.78 3.46
C ASP A 276 -10.73 -2.27 3.64
N ARG A 277 -10.96 -2.83 4.81
CA ARG A 277 -10.51 -4.18 5.15
C ARG A 277 -11.61 -5.23 5.06
N GLY A 278 -11.37 -6.28 4.26
CA GLY A 278 -12.28 -7.40 4.16
C GLY A 278 -13.58 -7.09 3.42
N VAL A 279 -13.55 -6.15 2.50
CA VAL A 279 -14.68 -5.73 1.68
C VAL A 279 -14.29 -5.73 0.21
N PHE A 280 -15.26 -5.97 -0.66
CA PHE A 280 -15.09 -5.96 -2.12
C PHE A 280 -15.55 -4.63 -2.69
N SER A 281 -14.86 -4.09 -3.68
CA SER A 281 -15.33 -2.91 -4.40
C SER A 281 -16.71 -3.18 -5.03
N ALA A 282 -17.54 -2.14 -5.13
CA ALA A 282 -18.88 -2.24 -5.72
C ALA A 282 -18.84 -2.83 -7.13
N ARG A 283 -17.83 -2.47 -7.92
CA ARG A 283 -17.62 -3.00 -9.26
C ARG A 283 -17.42 -4.52 -9.31
N VAL A 284 -16.65 -5.08 -8.36
CA VAL A 284 -16.46 -6.54 -8.29
C VAL A 284 -17.74 -7.21 -7.81
N GLN A 285 -18.43 -6.64 -6.83
CA GLN A 285 -19.72 -7.16 -6.39
C GLN A 285 -20.74 -7.22 -7.54
N GLU A 286 -20.81 -6.20 -8.39
CA GLU A 286 -21.66 -6.20 -9.56
C GLU A 286 -21.31 -7.34 -10.54
N ALA A 287 -20.03 -7.59 -10.78
CA ALA A 287 -19.57 -8.71 -11.60
C ALA A 287 -19.95 -10.07 -10.99
N LEU A 288 -19.95 -10.22 -9.66
CA LEU A 288 -20.35 -11.45 -8.98
C LEU A 288 -21.84 -11.79 -9.19
N LEU A 289 -22.71 -10.80 -9.41
CA LEU A 289 -24.15 -11.01 -9.60
C LEU A 289 -24.49 -11.84 -10.84
N SER A 290 -23.61 -11.85 -11.83
CA SER A 290 -23.80 -12.57 -13.10
C SER A 290 -23.12 -13.93 -13.15
N ASP A 291 -22.49 -14.40 -12.08
CA ASP A 291 -21.71 -15.65 -12.07
C ASP A 291 -22.23 -16.65 -11.02
N ASP A 292 -22.97 -17.64 -11.46
CA ASP A 292 -23.58 -18.68 -10.62
C ASP A 292 -22.55 -19.64 -9.98
N ARG A 293 -21.28 -19.57 -10.37
CA ARG A 293 -20.20 -20.44 -9.85
C ARG A 293 -19.74 -20.04 -8.46
N ILE A 294 -20.04 -18.80 -8.02
CA ILE A 294 -19.51 -18.23 -6.78
C ILE A 294 -20.25 -18.78 -5.57
N ARG A 295 -19.48 -19.22 -4.57
CA ARG A 295 -19.98 -19.64 -3.26
C ARG A 295 -19.15 -18.95 -2.18
N HIS A 296 -19.74 -18.71 -1.02
CA HIS A 296 -19.02 -18.22 0.16
C HIS A 296 -19.04 -19.28 1.27
N LEU A 297 -17.88 -19.53 1.86
CA LEU A 297 -17.72 -20.31 3.09
C LEU A 297 -17.15 -19.42 4.18
N ARG A 298 -17.89 -19.31 5.26
CA ARG A 298 -17.43 -18.59 6.44
C ARG A 298 -16.41 -19.42 7.21
N GLY A 299 -15.24 -18.86 7.51
CA GLY A 299 -14.23 -19.45 8.37
C GLY A 299 -12.83 -18.88 8.11
N ARG A 300 -11.92 -19.21 9.03
CA ARG A 300 -10.48 -19.02 8.88
C ARG A 300 -9.84 -20.34 8.55
N VAL A 301 -8.90 -20.38 7.63
CA VAL A 301 -8.11 -21.59 7.37
C VAL A 301 -7.22 -21.85 8.58
N ALA A 302 -7.50 -22.94 9.30
CA ALA A 302 -6.71 -23.40 10.43
C ALA A 302 -5.59 -24.36 9.97
N HIS A 303 -5.92 -25.27 9.04
CA HIS A 303 -4.98 -26.24 8.49
C HIS A 303 -5.24 -26.49 7.01
N ALA A 304 -4.17 -26.83 6.28
CA ALA A 304 -4.24 -27.26 4.90
C ALA A 304 -3.37 -28.50 4.69
N VAL A 305 -3.90 -29.51 4.02
CA VAL A 305 -3.15 -30.74 3.69
C VAL A 305 -3.46 -31.20 2.26
N ALA A 306 -2.46 -31.70 1.56
CA ALA A 306 -2.66 -32.37 0.27
C ALA A 306 -3.01 -33.85 0.51
N ARG A 307 -4.17 -34.29 0.04
CA ARG A 307 -4.63 -35.67 0.16
C ARG A 307 -5.53 -36.07 -1.02
N ASP A 308 -5.37 -37.26 -1.53
CA ASP A 308 -6.19 -37.86 -2.60
C ASP A 308 -6.27 -36.95 -3.85
N GLY A 309 -5.15 -36.30 -4.21
CA GLY A 309 -5.07 -35.39 -5.36
C GLY A 309 -5.79 -34.04 -5.18
N ARG A 310 -6.24 -33.70 -3.97
CA ARG A 310 -6.90 -32.45 -3.60
C ARG A 310 -6.22 -31.76 -2.42
N ILE A 311 -6.50 -30.48 -2.27
CA ILE A 311 -6.15 -29.72 -1.06
C ILE A 311 -7.36 -29.75 -0.14
N ARG A 312 -7.18 -30.28 1.06
CA ARG A 312 -8.19 -30.25 2.12
C ARG A 312 -7.88 -29.09 3.06
N LEU A 313 -8.83 -28.16 3.17
CA LEU A 313 -8.78 -27.04 4.10
C LEU A 313 -9.65 -27.32 5.30
N THR A 314 -9.09 -27.22 6.50
CA THR A 314 -9.84 -27.20 7.75
C THR A 314 -10.14 -25.75 8.07
N LEU A 315 -11.42 -25.41 8.15
CA LEU A 315 -11.89 -24.06 8.46
C LEU A 315 -12.37 -24.01 9.90
N SER A 316 -11.89 -23.03 10.67
CA SER A 316 -12.38 -22.73 12.01
C SER A 316 -13.37 -21.55 11.97
N THR A 317 -14.49 -21.70 12.67
CA THR A 317 -15.53 -20.69 12.79
C THR A 317 -15.99 -20.57 14.24
N ASN A 318 -15.98 -19.36 14.80
CA ASN A 318 -16.49 -19.11 16.12
C ASN A 318 -18.04 -19.06 16.08
N GLN A 319 -18.70 -19.89 16.88
CA GLN A 319 -20.13 -19.87 17.11
C GLN A 319 -20.38 -19.69 18.62
N GLY A 320 -20.52 -18.42 19.02
CA GLY A 320 -20.55 -18.08 20.46
C GLY A 320 -19.22 -18.38 21.12
N ALA A 321 -19.23 -19.23 22.16
CA ALA A 321 -18.02 -19.66 22.88
C ALA A 321 -17.34 -20.90 22.26
N GLU A 322 -17.96 -21.54 21.28
CA GLU A 322 -17.45 -22.77 20.65
C GLU A 322 -16.72 -22.46 19.33
N CYS A 323 -15.64 -23.19 19.08
CA CYS A 323 -14.94 -23.20 17.80
C CYS A 323 -15.34 -24.45 17.02
N LEU A 324 -16.07 -24.25 15.92
CA LEU A 324 -16.46 -25.33 15.02
C LEU A 324 -15.45 -25.48 13.89
N GLU A 325 -15.00 -26.72 13.65
CA GLU A 325 -14.14 -27.04 12.52
C GLU A 325 -14.89 -27.80 11.44
N THR A 326 -14.69 -27.41 10.19
CA THR A 326 -15.21 -28.10 9.01
C THR A 326 -14.11 -28.35 7.99
N VAL A 327 -14.20 -29.46 7.25
CA VAL A 327 -13.18 -29.84 6.25
C VAL A 327 -13.77 -29.81 4.85
N HIS A 328 -13.10 -29.08 3.95
CA HIS A 328 -13.50 -28.92 2.56
C HIS A 328 -12.36 -29.28 1.60
N GLY A 329 -12.65 -29.92 0.47
CA GLY A 329 -11.67 -30.31 -0.52
C GLY A 329 -11.77 -29.51 -1.80
N PHE A 330 -10.61 -29.09 -2.35
CA PHE A 330 -10.49 -28.28 -3.55
C PHE A 330 -9.42 -28.84 -4.49
N ASP A 331 -9.59 -28.62 -5.79
CA ASP A 331 -8.60 -29.03 -6.79
C ASP A 331 -7.45 -28.00 -6.86
N LEU A 332 -7.78 -26.73 -6.60
CA LEU A 332 -6.84 -25.62 -6.53
C LEU A 332 -7.24 -24.66 -5.41
N VAL A 333 -6.27 -24.11 -4.72
CA VAL A 333 -6.44 -23.04 -3.73
C VAL A 333 -5.62 -21.83 -4.15
N ILE A 334 -6.21 -20.65 -4.08
CA ILE A 334 -5.52 -19.37 -4.33
C ILE A 334 -5.54 -18.59 -3.01
N ASP A 335 -4.36 -18.31 -2.49
CA ASP A 335 -4.24 -17.55 -1.24
C ASP A 335 -4.27 -16.05 -1.52
N GLY A 336 -5.45 -15.47 -1.40
CA GLY A 336 -5.73 -14.04 -1.54
C GLY A 336 -5.88 -13.33 -0.19
N SER A 337 -5.33 -13.87 0.90
CA SER A 337 -5.46 -13.32 2.25
C SER A 337 -4.71 -11.98 2.46
N GLY A 338 -3.96 -11.55 1.46
CA GLY A 338 -3.23 -10.28 1.46
C GLY A 338 -1.74 -10.43 1.76
N ALA A 339 -1.05 -9.30 1.79
CA ALA A 339 0.36 -9.23 2.13
C ALA A 339 0.60 -9.08 3.63
N ASP A 340 1.82 -9.39 4.05
CA ASP A 340 2.28 -9.01 5.38
C ASP A 340 2.62 -7.53 5.40
N ALA A 341 1.90 -6.76 6.19
CA ALA A 341 2.13 -5.32 6.31
C ALA A 341 3.48 -5.00 7.00
N ALA A 342 4.01 -5.95 7.77
CA ALA A 342 5.29 -5.89 8.46
C ALA A 342 6.42 -6.64 7.74
N TRP A 343 6.29 -6.91 6.46
CA TRP A 343 7.21 -7.67 5.60
C TRP A 343 8.68 -7.24 5.69
N PHE A 344 8.93 -6.00 6.08
CA PHE A 344 10.28 -5.42 6.17
C PHE A 344 11.00 -5.76 7.48
N ILE A 345 10.29 -6.22 8.51
CA ILE A 345 10.91 -6.55 9.82
C ILE A 345 12.06 -7.55 9.69
N PRO A 346 11.97 -8.62 8.90
CA PRO A 346 13.09 -9.54 8.68
C PRO A 346 14.32 -8.93 8.02
N LEU A 347 14.18 -7.76 7.37
CA LEU A 347 15.31 -7.05 6.76
C LEU A 347 16.06 -6.15 7.75
N LEU A 348 15.51 -5.91 8.94
CA LEU A 348 16.13 -5.05 9.94
C LEU A 348 17.33 -5.75 10.58
N GLY A 349 18.48 -5.07 10.57
CA GLY A 349 19.64 -5.46 11.38
C GLY A 349 19.37 -5.26 12.87
N GLN A 350 20.19 -5.86 13.73
CA GLN A 350 19.98 -5.79 15.19
C GLN A 350 19.98 -4.37 15.70
N ASP A 351 20.85 -3.50 15.18
CA ASP A 351 20.94 -2.07 15.50
C ASP A 351 19.64 -1.31 15.17
N ALA A 352 18.99 -1.65 14.04
CA ALA A 352 17.71 -1.07 13.67
C ALA A 352 16.56 -1.62 14.53
N LEU A 353 16.58 -2.91 14.87
CA LEU A 353 15.62 -3.51 15.81
C LEU A 353 15.71 -2.86 17.19
N ASP A 354 16.93 -2.75 17.75
CA ASP A 354 17.18 -2.15 19.06
C ASP A 354 16.71 -0.68 19.10
N LEU A 355 16.96 0.09 18.02
CA LEU A 355 16.48 1.46 17.89
C LEU A 355 14.95 1.55 17.93
N LEU A 356 14.27 0.67 17.18
CA LEU A 356 12.80 0.66 17.10
C LEU A 356 12.19 0.20 18.43
N GLU A 357 12.71 -0.85 19.06
CA GLU A 357 12.21 -1.33 20.37
C GLU A 357 12.40 -0.29 21.46
N LEU A 358 13.53 0.43 21.44
CA LEU A 358 13.77 1.54 22.36
C LEU A 358 12.74 2.66 22.13
N GLY A 359 12.50 3.08 20.89
CA GLY A 359 11.55 4.14 20.57
C GLY A 359 10.10 3.76 20.89
N LEU A 360 9.74 2.49 20.72
CA LEU A 360 8.42 1.95 21.03
C LEU A 360 8.22 1.70 22.55
N GLY A 361 9.29 1.60 23.31
CA GLY A 361 9.25 1.21 24.73
C GLY A 361 8.82 -0.25 24.96
N GLY A 362 8.96 -1.13 23.94
CA GLY A 362 8.53 -2.52 24.01
C GLY A 362 8.85 -3.31 22.73
N PRO A 363 8.42 -4.56 22.66
CA PRO A 363 8.75 -5.45 21.54
C PRO A 363 8.15 -4.96 20.22
N LEU A 364 8.90 -5.16 19.14
CA LEU A 364 8.50 -4.81 17.79
C LEU A 364 7.43 -5.76 17.27
N SER A 365 6.30 -5.21 16.86
CA SER A 365 5.22 -5.95 16.17
C SER A 365 4.47 -5.03 15.20
N CYS A 366 3.65 -5.61 14.32
CA CYS A 366 2.82 -4.83 13.43
C CYS A 366 1.87 -3.90 14.20
N ASP A 367 1.29 -4.38 15.30
CA ASP A 367 0.32 -3.62 16.10
C ASP A 367 1.01 -2.47 16.85
N THR A 368 2.16 -2.72 17.50
CA THR A 368 2.93 -1.66 18.19
C THR A 368 3.42 -0.59 17.21
N LEU A 369 3.85 -0.98 16.01
CA LEU A 369 4.21 -0.03 14.96
C LEU A 369 3.01 0.82 14.52
N GLN A 370 1.86 0.20 14.22
CA GLN A 370 0.66 0.94 13.80
C GLN A 370 0.22 1.99 14.81
N GLU A 371 0.23 1.62 16.10
CA GLU A 371 -0.17 2.50 17.20
C GLU A 371 0.82 3.66 17.44
N ALA A 372 2.09 3.47 17.11
CA ALA A 372 3.15 4.46 17.29
C ALA A 372 3.32 5.44 16.12
N ILE A 373 2.56 5.31 15.02
CA ILE A 373 2.71 6.22 13.88
C ILE A 373 2.12 7.59 14.19
N GLY A 374 2.98 8.62 14.16
CA GLY A 374 2.64 10.01 14.39
C GLY A 374 2.02 10.71 13.17
N HIS A 375 1.72 12.01 13.34
CA HIS A 375 1.12 12.85 12.31
C HIS A 375 1.98 12.92 11.04
N ASP A 376 3.29 12.94 11.18
CA ASP A 376 4.27 12.94 10.09
C ASP A 376 4.39 11.59 9.37
N LEU A 377 3.59 10.58 9.73
CA LEU A 377 3.62 9.21 9.25
C LEU A 377 4.90 8.44 9.62
N ALA A 378 5.70 8.99 10.53
CA ALA A 378 6.87 8.32 11.10
C ALA A 378 6.52 7.60 12.39
N VAL A 379 7.34 6.62 12.75
CA VAL A 379 7.32 5.97 14.07
C VAL A 379 7.76 6.97 15.11
N ALA A 380 6.94 7.18 16.12
CA ALA A 380 7.21 8.14 17.20
C ALA A 380 8.48 7.75 18.00
N ASN A 381 9.20 8.75 18.49
CA ASN A 381 10.42 8.59 19.31
C ASN A 381 11.57 7.82 18.62
N VAL A 382 11.55 7.71 17.30
CA VAL A 382 12.60 7.09 16.49
C VAL A 382 13.37 8.16 15.72
N THR A 383 14.69 8.20 15.88
CA THR A 383 15.60 9.08 15.15
C THR A 383 16.84 8.28 14.73
N PRO A 384 17.20 8.26 13.45
CA PRO A 384 16.61 9.00 12.32
C PRO A 384 15.20 8.49 11.96
N LYS A 385 14.37 9.35 11.37
CA LYS A 385 12.95 9.09 11.11
C LYS A 385 12.73 7.85 10.24
N LEU A 386 11.76 7.00 10.66
CA LEU A 386 11.24 5.87 9.87
C LEU A 386 9.77 6.14 9.53
N PHE A 387 9.48 6.37 8.26
CA PHE A 387 8.12 6.61 7.75
C PHE A 387 7.47 5.32 7.27
N LEU A 388 6.30 4.99 7.80
CA LEU A 388 5.52 3.78 7.48
C LEU A 388 4.09 4.12 7.01
N PRO A 389 3.93 4.80 5.88
CA PRO A 389 2.60 5.20 5.40
C PRO A 389 1.66 4.01 5.16
N GLY A 390 2.19 2.83 4.84
CA GLY A 390 1.40 1.60 4.67
C GLY A 390 0.73 1.11 5.96
N LEU A 391 1.26 1.45 7.13
CA LEU A 391 0.74 1.06 8.44
C LEU A 391 -0.07 2.17 9.13
N SER A 392 -0.11 3.38 8.59
CA SER A 392 -0.67 4.57 9.24
C SER A 392 -2.21 4.65 9.27
N GLY A 393 -2.91 3.70 8.62
CA GLY A 393 -4.36 3.79 8.43
C GLY A 393 -5.17 3.86 9.72
N LEU A 394 -4.77 3.11 10.74
CA LEU A 394 -5.47 3.10 12.02
C LEU A 394 -5.33 4.43 12.78
N THR A 395 -4.13 5.00 12.82
CA THR A 395 -3.84 6.20 13.61
C THR A 395 -4.09 7.49 12.83
N GLN A 396 -3.79 7.52 11.53
CA GLN A 396 -3.74 8.75 10.75
C GLN A 396 -4.82 8.88 9.68
N GLY A 397 -5.52 7.79 9.35
CA GLY A 397 -6.62 7.75 8.38
C GLY A 397 -6.40 6.79 7.21
N PRO A 398 -7.49 6.24 6.67
CA PRO A 398 -7.45 5.16 5.68
C PRO A 398 -6.88 5.58 4.32
N GLY A 399 -6.78 6.87 4.03
CA GLY A 399 -6.25 7.37 2.76
C GLY A 399 -4.75 7.19 2.58
N PHE A 400 -3.96 7.18 3.66
CA PHE A 400 -2.49 7.11 3.59
C PHE A 400 -1.94 5.74 3.18
N PRO A 401 -2.49 4.61 3.62
CA PRO A 401 -2.04 3.29 3.14
C PRO A 401 -2.31 3.06 1.65
N ASN A 402 -3.29 3.72 1.06
CA ASN A 402 -3.69 3.56 -0.34
C ASN A 402 -3.33 4.77 -1.22
N LEU A 403 -4.03 4.98 -2.34
CA LEU A 403 -3.77 6.07 -3.30
C LEU A 403 -4.58 7.34 -3.05
N SER A 404 -5.44 7.38 -2.02
CA SER A 404 -6.52 8.37 -1.96
C SER A 404 -6.13 9.75 -1.44
N CYS A 405 -4.89 9.94 -0.96
CA CYS A 405 -4.42 11.24 -0.50
C CYS A 405 -2.89 11.41 -0.62
N LEU A 406 -2.33 11.07 -1.79
CA LEU A 406 -0.88 11.11 -2.03
C LEU A 406 -0.27 12.51 -1.83
N GLY A 407 -1.00 13.56 -2.16
CA GLY A 407 -0.56 14.93 -1.91
C GLY A 407 -0.41 15.26 -0.43
N LEU A 408 -1.38 14.85 0.41
CA LEU A 408 -1.30 15.04 1.87
C LEU A 408 -0.25 14.13 2.52
N LEU A 409 -0.11 12.90 2.01
CA LEU A 409 0.97 12.00 2.43
C LEU A 409 2.32 12.67 2.23
N SER A 410 2.54 13.25 1.06
CA SER A 410 3.78 13.98 0.74
C SER A 410 3.99 15.19 1.65
N ASP A 411 2.92 15.93 1.98
CA ASP A 411 2.99 17.06 2.91
C ASP A 411 3.48 16.61 4.30
N ARG A 412 2.90 15.54 4.83
CA ARG A 412 3.24 15.06 6.17
C ARG A 412 4.68 14.55 6.27
N ILE A 413 5.15 13.85 5.24
CA ILE A 413 6.53 13.32 5.20
C ILE A 413 7.54 14.45 4.99
N LEU A 414 7.28 15.34 4.04
CA LEU A 414 8.22 16.44 3.72
C LEU A 414 8.18 17.58 4.74
N GLY A 415 7.11 17.68 5.53
CA GLY A 415 7.02 18.60 6.67
C GLY A 415 7.69 18.11 7.94
N ALA A 416 8.12 16.83 7.97
CA ALA A 416 8.87 16.29 9.09
C ALA A 416 10.32 16.81 9.07
N ASP A 417 10.90 16.98 10.24
CA ASP A 417 12.34 17.25 10.36
C ASP A 417 13.13 15.98 10.00
N ILE A 418 13.68 15.95 8.80
CA ILE A 418 14.53 14.89 8.28
C ILE A 418 15.98 15.39 8.34
N GLY A 419 16.45 15.76 9.49
CA GLY A 419 17.83 16.22 9.60
C GLY A 419 18.27 16.39 11.03
N ALA A 420 19.51 15.99 11.33
CA ALA A 420 20.27 16.14 12.54
C ALA A 420 19.46 16.27 13.84
N GLY A 421 19.59 15.29 14.71
CA GLY A 421 19.09 15.35 16.08
C GLY A 421 19.55 16.63 16.79
N THR A 422 18.70 17.64 16.77
CA THR A 422 18.74 18.70 17.76
C THR A 422 17.85 18.26 18.90
N GLU A 423 18.40 18.29 20.08
CA GLU A 423 17.75 17.98 21.36
C GLU A 423 16.33 18.58 21.39
N ALA A 424 15.44 17.79 21.91
CA ALA A 424 14.03 18.12 22.08
C ALA A 424 13.86 19.49 22.76
N ASP A 425 13.30 20.43 22.03
CA ASP A 425 12.60 21.56 22.64
C ASP A 425 11.20 21.07 23.02
N ALA A 426 11.13 20.56 24.24
CA ALA A 426 9.87 20.30 24.92
C ALA A 426 9.35 21.66 25.39
N ALA A 427 8.36 22.23 24.68
CA ALA A 427 7.34 23.08 25.28
C ALA A 427 6.51 23.82 24.21
N ALA A 428 5.22 23.50 24.05
CA ALA A 428 4.16 24.37 24.55
C ALA A 428 2.79 23.83 24.12
N PRO A 429 1.77 23.79 24.97
CA PRO A 429 0.42 23.45 24.60
C PRO A 429 -0.19 24.60 23.78
N ALA A 430 -0.75 24.26 22.63
CA ALA A 430 -1.52 25.19 21.84
C ALA A 430 -2.80 25.58 22.59
N GLU A 431 -2.83 26.78 23.10
CA GLU A 431 -4.04 27.43 23.61
C GLU A 431 -5.10 27.48 22.51
N ALA A 432 -6.28 27.05 22.89
CA ALA A 432 -7.52 27.20 22.16
C ALA A 432 -7.72 28.68 21.75
N ARG A 433 -7.89 28.96 20.48
CA ARG A 433 -8.58 30.16 19.99
C ARG A 433 -9.88 29.76 19.30
N ARG A 434 -10.91 30.33 19.85
CA ARG A 434 -12.34 30.27 19.47
C ARG A 434 -12.61 30.60 18.01
#